data_f9441d2d993bedae718eb4ad6b608adb
#
_entry.id   f9441d2d993bedae718eb4ad6b608adb
#
_cell.length_a   1.000
_cell.length_b   1.000
_cell.length_c   1.000
_cell.angle_alpha   90.00
_cell.angle_beta   90.00
_cell.angle_gamma   90.00
#
_symmetry.space_group_name_H-M   'P 1'
#
loop_
_entity.id
_entity.type
_entity.pdbx_description
1 polymer ?
#
loop_
_entity_poly.entity_id
_entity_poly.type
_entity_poly.pdbx_seq_one_letter_code
_entity_poly.pdbx_strand_id
1 'polypeptide(L)'
;MMGVVDCNNFYVSCERVFRPDLRREPVVVLSNNDGCIIARSNEAKAMGITMGQPFFQVRHLVDQHKLHVFSANFALYGDMSRRVMSVVRSELPEMEIYSIDETFVRVDDDVPRLQEVGINLSKKVERWTGIPVSIGFAPSKTLAKMASKFAKKYAGYKGCCVIDNDEKREKALSLFPIQDVWGIGRRYGNRLACRGVKTAADFVRWDEKHVRSEFGLPGIVTWTELKGIPCEYLEMDVNRKTITNSRSFKNAISDLEELKPIVADFAALCAQQLRKQHGAATDICVFIRTNPHQEEQPQYANSANVRLDVPTSDLREIIGAALRGLECIFRPNYAYKKAGVTVSNIVNGCVPGSLFDSIDRDKQEKLLKSLDSIHQKMGKDAVKVAIQGESKRAANRQYTSPAYTTNLNEIIEVKIL
;
A
#
# COMPACT_ATOMS: atom_id res chain seq x y z
N MET A 1 1.05 3.25 -25.96
CA MET A 1 -0.03 3.59 -25.01
C MET A 1 0.27 3.08 -23.62
N MET A 2 -0.11 3.82 -22.59
CA MET A 2 -0.07 3.39 -21.20
C MET A 2 -1.43 2.84 -20.79
N GLY A 3 -1.43 1.73 -20.03
CA GLY A 3 -2.63 1.18 -19.47
C GLY A 3 -2.56 1.12 -17.94
N VAL A 4 -3.71 1.08 -17.27
CA VAL A 4 -3.82 0.73 -15.85
C VAL A 4 -4.89 -0.34 -15.69
N VAL A 5 -4.58 -1.36 -14.90
CA VAL A 5 -5.53 -2.38 -14.44
C VAL A 5 -5.75 -2.17 -12.96
N ASP A 6 -6.98 -1.88 -12.54
CA ASP A 6 -7.38 -1.56 -11.16
C ASP A 6 -8.41 -2.60 -10.68
N CYS A 7 -8.12 -3.27 -9.58
CA CYS A 7 -9.05 -4.23 -8.97
C CYS A 7 -10.19 -3.51 -8.24
N ASN A 8 -11.42 -3.81 -8.60
CA ASN A 8 -12.60 -3.13 -8.05
C ASN A 8 -12.84 -3.54 -6.59
N ASN A 9 -12.84 -2.56 -5.67
CA ASN A 9 -13.07 -2.78 -4.23
C ASN A 9 -12.22 -3.95 -3.67
N PHE A 10 -10.96 -4.01 -4.00
CA PHE A 10 -10.08 -5.18 -3.97
C PHE A 10 -10.24 -6.05 -2.70
N TYR A 11 -10.04 -5.50 -1.50
CA TYR A 11 -10.13 -6.32 -0.27
C TYR A 11 -11.51 -6.93 -0.07
N VAL A 12 -12.57 -6.17 -0.35
CA VAL A 12 -13.95 -6.70 -0.30
C VAL A 12 -14.14 -7.80 -1.35
N SER A 13 -13.60 -7.60 -2.56
CA SER A 13 -13.69 -8.60 -3.63
C SER A 13 -12.96 -9.88 -3.26
N CYS A 14 -11.79 -9.80 -2.60
CA CYS A 14 -11.08 -10.95 -2.08
C CYS A 14 -11.93 -11.76 -1.08
N GLU A 15 -12.61 -11.11 -0.14
CA GLU A 15 -13.50 -11.78 0.81
C GLU A 15 -14.70 -12.41 0.11
N ARG A 16 -15.30 -11.72 -0.86
CA ARG A 16 -16.45 -12.19 -1.63
C ARG A 16 -16.17 -13.39 -2.53
N VAL A 17 -14.91 -13.62 -2.94
CA VAL A 17 -14.52 -14.84 -3.67
C VAL A 17 -14.86 -16.08 -2.84
N PHE A 18 -14.64 -16.04 -1.53
CA PHE A 18 -14.87 -17.16 -0.60
C PHE A 18 -16.21 -17.06 0.16
N ARG A 19 -16.91 -15.95 0.00
CA ARG A 19 -18.25 -15.70 0.56
C ARG A 19 -19.17 -15.17 -0.53
N PRO A 20 -19.59 -16.04 -1.50
CA PRO A 20 -20.44 -15.65 -2.62
C PRO A 20 -21.84 -15.18 -2.19
N ASP A 21 -22.29 -15.58 -1.01
CA ASP A 21 -23.49 -15.07 -0.36
C ASP A 21 -23.48 -13.55 -0.13
N LEU A 22 -22.29 -12.94 -0.02
CA LEU A 22 -22.12 -11.50 0.23
C LEU A 22 -22.00 -10.67 -1.06
N ARG A 23 -22.21 -11.23 -2.25
CA ARG A 23 -21.98 -10.52 -3.53
C ARG A 23 -22.78 -9.25 -3.69
N ARG A 24 -23.95 -9.17 -3.09
CA ARG A 24 -24.88 -8.01 -3.17
C ARG A 24 -25.08 -7.33 -1.80
N GLU A 25 -24.38 -7.78 -0.78
CA GLU A 25 -24.52 -7.28 0.57
C GLU A 25 -23.55 -6.12 0.84
N PRO A 26 -23.88 -5.17 1.72
CA PRO A 26 -22.95 -4.16 2.19
C PRO A 26 -21.81 -4.82 2.97
N VAL A 27 -20.56 -4.64 2.49
CA VAL A 27 -19.36 -5.22 3.09
C VAL A 27 -18.30 -4.15 3.27
N VAL A 28 -17.61 -4.17 4.41
CA VAL A 28 -16.44 -3.33 4.66
C VAL A 28 -15.28 -4.18 5.21
N VAL A 29 -14.07 -3.72 4.94
CA VAL A 29 -12.84 -4.28 5.52
C VAL A 29 -12.18 -3.21 6.38
N LEU A 30 -11.74 -3.60 7.58
CA LEU A 30 -11.15 -2.74 8.56
C LEU A 30 -9.62 -2.75 8.49
N SER A 31 -9.00 -1.67 8.93
CA SER A 31 -7.55 -1.54 9.07
C SER A 31 -7.01 -2.39 10.22
N ASN A 32 -5.69 -2.39 10.39
CA ASN A 32 -5.08 -2.99 11.58
C ASN A 32 -5.75 -2.48 12.86
N ASN A 33 -5.95 -3.41 13.83
CA ASN A 33 -6.66 -3.18 15.09
C ASN A 33 -8.14 -2.77 14.93
N ASP A 34 -8.76 -3.09 13.81
CA ASP A 34 -10.17 -2.81 13.51
C ASP A 34 -10.57 -1.33 13.71
N GLY A 35 -9.62 -0.42 13.46
CA GLY A 35 -9.80 1.00 13.78
C GLY A 35 -10.65 1.76 12.77
N CYS A 36 -10.36 1.64 11.48
CA CYS A 36 -10.98 2.41 10.41
C CYS A 36 -11.29 1.54 9.20
N ILE A 37 -12.23 1.97 8.38
CA ILE A 37 -12.61 1.30 7.13
C ILE A 37 -11.58 1.59 6.05
N ILE A 38 -11.00 0.55 5.46
CA ILE A 38 -10.00 0.65 4.39
C ILE A 38 -10.47 0.09 3.04
N ALA A 39 -11.59 -0.64 3.01
CA ALA A 39 -12.27 -1.00 1.77
C ALA A 39 -13.77 -1.11 2.00
N ARG A 40 -14.53 -0.87 0.94
CA ARG A 40 -16.01 -0.83 0.97
C ARG A 40 -16.57 -1.40 -0.32
N SER A 41 -17.65 -2.17 -0.21
CA SER A 41 -18.47 -2.55 -1.36
C SER A 41 -19.24 -1.35 -1.93
N ASN A 42 -19.80 -1.48 -3.12
CA ASN A 42 -20.63 -0.42 -3.70
C ASN A 42 -21.92 -0.20 -2.89
N GLU A 43 -22.48 -1.26 -2.32
CA GLU A 43 -23.64 -1.22 -1.44
C GLU A 43 -23.31 -0.44 -0.16
N ALA A 44 -22.14 -0.68 0.45
CA ALA A 44 -21.69 0.09 1.61
C ALA A 44 -21.43 1.57 1.28
N LYS A 45 -20.93 1.87 0.07
CA LYS A 45 -20.79 3.26 -0.41
C LYS A 45 -22.15 3.94 -0.56
N ALA A 46 -23.16 3.22 -1.08
CA ALA A 46 -24.53 3.74 -1.22
C ALA A 46 -25.17 4.05 0.14
N MET A 47 -24.77 3.38 1.22
CA MET A 47 -25.18 3.69 2.60
C MET A 47 -24.48 4.93 3.17
N GLY A 48 -23.63 5.63 2.41
CA GLY A 48 -22.89 6.80 2.87
C GLY A 48 -21.64 6.50 3.68
N ILE A 49 -21.21 5.22 3.80
CA ILE A 49 -19.99 4.87 4.50
C ILE A 49 -18.78 5.40 3.72
N THR A 50 -17.85 6.13 4.39
CA THR A 50 -16.70 6.78 3.76
C THR A 50 -15.37 6.05 4.02
N MET A 51 -14.38 6.26 3.13
CA MET A 51 -13.03 5.71 3.30
C MET A 51 -12.34 6.38 4.50
N GLY A 52 -11.69 5.56 5.32
CA GLY A 52 -11.03 6.05 6.53
C GLY A 52 -11.98 6.33 7.71
N GLN A 53 -13.28 6.13 7.54
CA GLN A 53 -14.25 6.33 8.61
C GLN A 53 -13.94 5.41 9.81
N PRO A 54 -13.92 5.93 11.05
CA PRO A 54 -13.74 5.13 12.24
C PRO A 54 -14.84 4.07 12.39
N PHE A 55 -14.45 2.82 12.67
CA PHE A 55 -15.39 1.70 12.71
C PHE A 55 -16.48 1.87 13.78
N PHE A 56 -16.15 2.47 14.92
CA PHE A 56 -17.13 2.68 16.01
C PHE A 56 -18.34 3.49 15.58
N GLN A 57 -18.21 4.36 14.56
CA GLN A 57 -19.33 5.18 14.05
C GLN A 57 -20.37 4.37 13.28
N VAL A 58 -20.00 3.23 12.72
CA VAL A 58 -20.87 2.36 11.91
C VAL A 58 -21.15 1.01 12.56
N ARG A 59 -20.62 0.76 13.76
CA ARG A 59 -20.76 -0.52 14.46
C ARG A 59 -22.23 -0.91 14.67
N HIS A 60 -23.09 0.06 14.94
CA HIS A 60 -24.53 -0.16 15.12
C HIS A 60 -25.20 -0.81 13.89
N LEU A 61 -24.65 -0.56 12.66
CA LEU A 61 -25.17 -1.20 11.44
C LEU A 61 -24.84 -2.70 11.39
N VAL A 62 -23.72 -3.10 12.00
CA VAL A 62 -23.34 -4.52 12.13
C VAL A 62 -24.27 -5.23 13.11
N ASP A 63 -24.53 -4.59 14.25
CA ASP A 63 -25.43 -5.13 15.29
C ASP A 63 -26.86 -5.26 14.75
N GLN A 64 -27.25 -4.46 13.77
CA GLN A 64 -28.54 -4.55 13.04
C GLN A 64 -28.53 -5.53 11.85
N HIS A 65 -27.45 -6.30 11.64
CA HIS A 65 -27.25 -7.19 10.49
C HIS A 65 -27.39 -6.51 9.10
N LYS A 66 -27.14 -5.19 9.03
CA LYS A 66 -27.18 -4.40 7.79
C LYS A 66 -25.81 -4.20 7.13
N LEU A 67 -24.74 -4.59 7.82
CA LEU A 67 -23.35 -4.43 7.35
C LEU A 67 -22.51 -5.61 7.74
N HIS A 68 -21.84 -6.23 6.76
CA HIS A 68 -20.85 -7.27 6.99
C HIS A 68 -19.47 -6.66 7.14
N VAL A 69 -18.69 -7.18 8.07
CA VAL A 69 -17.39 -6.63 8.45
C VAL A 69 -16.33 -7.72 8.47
N PHE A 70 -15.16 -7.39 7.92
CA PHE A 70 -13.95 -8.21 8.00
C PHE A 70 -12.79 -7.40 8.57
N SER A 71 -11.98 -8.01 9.41
CA SER A 71 -10.64 -7.49 9.74
C SER A 71 -9.70 -7.74 8.56
N ALA A 72 -8.73 -6.85 8.32
CA ALA A 72 -7.80 -7.01 7.19
C ALA A 72 -7.05 -8.35 7.23
N ASN A 73 -7.21 -9.16 6.18
CA ASN A 73 -6.48 -10.41 5.95
C ASN A 73 -5.43 -10.21 4.84
N PHE A 74 -4.33 -9.51 5.19
CA PHE A 74 -3.30 -9.15 4.21
C PHE A 74 -2.57 -10.35 3.59
N ALA A 75 -2.58 -11.52 4.24
CA ALA A 75 -2.03 -12.75 3.67
C ALA A 75 -2.87 -13.20 2.48
N LEU A 76 -4.20 -13.26 2.65
CA LEU A 76 -5.15 -13.55 1.58
C LEU A 76 -5.05 -12.51 0.46
N TYR A 77 -5.06 -11.21 0.80
CA TYR A 77 -5.04 -10.15 -0.21
C TYR A 77 -3.75 -10.14 -1.01
N GLY A 78 -2.60 -10.40 -0.38
CA GLY A 78 -1.32 -10.55 -1.07
C GLY A 78 -1.29 -11.75 -2.02
N ASP A 79 -1.91 -12.87 -1.67
CA ASP A 79 -2.03 -14.03 -2.55
C ASP A 79 -2.95 -13.75 -3.75
N MET A 80 -4.12 -13.20 -3.51
CA MET A 80 -5.07 -12.83 -4.56
C MET A 80 -4.48 -11.78 -5.51
N SER A 81 -3.73 -10.80 -5.00
CA SER A 81 -2.97 -9.84 -5.80
C SER A 81 -2.00 -10.55 -6.74
N ARG A 82 -1.16 -11.46 -6.24
CA ARG A 82 -0.21 -12.22 -7.07
C ARG A 82 -0.92 -13.00 -8.19
N ARG A 83 -2.07 -13.60 -7.90
CA ARG A 83 -2.88 -14.30 -8.91
C ARG A 83 -3.37 -13.36 -10.01
N VAL A 84 -3.95 -12.22 -9.64
CA VAL A 84 -4.39 -11.20 -10.60
C VAL A 84 -3.21 -10.71 -11.44
N MET A 85 -2.10 -10.30 -10.80
CA MET A 85 -0.92 -9.80 -11.51
C MET A 85 -0.29 -10.85 -12.42
N SER A 86 -0.35 -12.15 -12.07
CA SER A 86 0.10 -13.24 -12.94
C SER A 86 -0.75 -13.37 -14.20
N VAL A 87 -2.08 -13.24 -14.07
CA VAL A 87 -2.98 -13.26 -15.23
C VAL A 87 -2.75 -12.05 -16.12
N VAL A 88 -2.59 -10.87 -15.55
CA VAL A 88 -2.28 -9.65 -16.33
C VAL A 88 -0.96 -9.81 -17.08
N ARG A 89 0.09 -10.30 -16.40
CA ARG A 89 1.42 -10.51 -16.99
C ARG A 89 1.42 -11.49 -18.15
N SER A 90 0.56 -12.52 -18.11
CA SER A 90 0.45 -13.49 -19.21
C SER A 90 -0.12 -12.88 -20.51
N GLU A 91 -0.86 -11.78 -20.41
CA GLU A 91 -1.45 -11.09 -21.56
C GLU A 91 -0.68 -9.84 -21.96
N LEU A 92 -0.18 -9.11 -20.95
CA LEU A 92 0.54 -7.85 -21.08
C LEU A 92 1.85 -7.90 -20.26
N PRO A 93 2.95 -8.42 -20.83
CA PRO A 93 4.17 -8.70 -20.09
C PRO A 93 4.91 -7.44 -19.62
N GLU A 94 4.82 -6.33 -20.35
CA GLU A 94 5.40 -5.05 -19.93
C GLU A 94 4.51 -4.38 -18.89
N MET A 95 4.80 -4.66 -17.61
CA MET A 95 4.00 -4.16 -16.51
C MET A 95 4.82 -3.72 -15.31
N GLU A 96 4.32 -2.72 -14.60
CA GLU A 96 4.80 -2.22 -13.31
C GLU A 96 3.72 -2.47 -12.25
N ILE A 97 4.02 -3.25 -11.23
CA ILE A 97 3.12 -3.42 -10.07
C ILE A 97 3.21 -2.16 -9.20
N TYR A 98 2.21 -1.30 -9.32
CA TYR A 98 2.16 -0.01 -8.62
C TYR A 98 1.66 -0.16 -7.17
N SER A 99 0.67 -1.01 -6.96
CA SER A 99 0.12 -1.31 -5.63
C SER A 99 -0.34 -2.77 -5.51
N ILE A 100 -0.95 -3.12 -4.38
CA ILE A 100 -1.53 -4.46 -4.17
C ILE A 100 -2.71 -4.75 -5.12
N ASP A 101 -3.37 -3.72 -5.63
CA ASP A 101 -4.61 -3.79 -6.42
C ASP A 101 -4.52 -3.09 -7.78
N GLU A 102 -3.37 -2.45 -8.09
CA GLU A 102 -3.18 -1.72 -9.34
C GLU A 102 -1.85 -2.07 -10.02
N THR A 103 -1.88 -2.17 -11.33
CA THR A 103 -0.67 -2.28 -12.15
C THR A 103 -0.77 -1.39 -13.38
N PHE A 104 0.34 -0.72 -13.72
CA PHE A 104 0.49 -0.10 -15.02
C PHE A 104 1.01 -1.12 -16.02
N VAL A 105 0.60 -0.96 -17.27
CA VAL A 105 1.01 -1.80 -18.39
C VAL A 105 1.38 -0.89 -19.58
N ARG A 106 2.28 -1.36 -20.41
CA ARG A 106 2.57 -0.73 -21.70
C ARG A 106 2.04 -1.60 -22.81
N VAL A 107 1.42 -0.95 -23.79
CA VAL A 107 0.90 -1.59 -25.00
C VAL A 107 1.37 -0.78 -26.20
N ASP A 108 1.74 -1.45 -27.29
CA ASP A 108 2.14 -0.77 -28.52
C ASP A 108 0.96 0.04 -29.09
N ASP A 109 1.29 1.18 -29.71
CA ASP A 109 0.29 2.15 -30.17
C ASP A 109 -0.55 1.64 -31.35
N ASP A 110 -0.06 0.64 -32.07
CA ASP A 110 -0.66 0.03 -33.24
C ASP A 110 -1.51 -1.23 -32.94
N VAL A 111 -1.74 -1.56 -31.64
CA VAL A 111 -2.60 -2.68 -31.30
C VAL A 111 -4.04 -2.39 -31.73
N PRO A 112 -4.55 -3.10 -32.76
CA PRO A 112 -5.91 -2.89 -33.22
C PRO A 112 -6.89 -3.34 -32.15
N ARG A 113 -8.00 -2.59 -32.00
CA ARG A 113 -9.10 -2.97 -31.10
C ARG A 113 -8.69 -3.02 -29.62
N LEU A 114 -7.85 -2.09 -29.17
CA LEU A 114 -7.38 -2.02 -27.76
C LEU A 114 -8.51 -2.11 -26.73
N GLN A 115 -9.69 -1.55 -27.05
CA GLN A 115 -10.90 -1.68 -26.25
C GLN A 115 -11.32 -3.14 -26.06
N GLU A 116 -11.28 -3.96 -27.12
CA GLU A 116 -11.64 -5.39 -27.04
C GLU A 116 -10.62 -6.18 -26.24
N VAL A 117 -9.32 -5.88 -26.44
CA VAL A 117 -8.24 -6.49 -25.66
C VAL A 117 -8.47 -6.25 -24.17
N GLY A 118 -8.75 -4.99 -23.77
CA GLY A 118 -9.02 -4.65 -22.38
C GLY A 118 -10.29 -5.34 -21.82
N ILE A 119 -11.38 -5.39 -22.59
CA ILE A 119 -12.61 -6.09 -22.19
C ILE A 119 -12.34 -7.59 -21.98
N ASN A 120 -11.60 -8.22 -22.88
CA ASN A 120 -11.28 -9.64 -22.79
C ASN A 120 -10.35 -9.93 -21.58
N LEU A 121 -9.36 -9.08 -21.35
CA LEU A 121 -8.49 -9.17 -20.17
C LEU A 121 -9.31 -9.01 -18.88
N SER A 122 -10.20 -8.02 -18.79
CA SER A 122 -11.06 -7.83 -17.62
C SER A 122 -11.89 -9.08 -17.32
N LYS A 123 -12.53 -9.66 -18.34
CA LYS A 123 -13.29 -10.91 -18.21
C LYS A 123 -12.41 -12.11 -17.81
N LYS A 124 -11.20 -12.21 -18.38
CA LYS A 124 -10.26 -13.29 -18.06
C LYS A 124 -9.82 -13.23 -16.62
N VAL A 125 -9.42 -12.03 -16.12
CA VAL A 125 -9.03 -11.84 -14.73
C VAL A 125 -10.17 -12.22 -13.79
N GLU A 126 -11.39 -11.71 -14.04
CA GLU A 126 -12.55 -12.04 -13.21
C GLU A 126 -12.89 -13.52 -13.23
N ARG A 127 -12.88 -14.16 -14.40
CA ARG A 127 -13.15 -15.59 -14.53
C ARG A 127 -12.15 -16.48 -13.80
N TRP A 128 -10.86 -16.10 -13.79
CA TRP A 128 -9.80 -16.95 -13.25
C TRP A 128 -9.53 -16.68 -11.76
N THR A 129 -9.81 -15.48 -11.29
CA THR A 129 -9.49 -15.06 -9.90
C THR A 129 -10.73 -14.73 -9.08
N GLY A 130 -11.89 -14.52 -9.70
CA GLY A 130 -13.08 -13.99 -9.05
C GLY A 130 -13.01 -12.49 -8.71
N ILE A 131 -11.91 -11.79 -9.09
CA ILE A 131 -11.71 -10.38 -8.81
C ILE A 131 -12.07 -9.54 -10.04
N PRO A 132 -13.12 -8.69 -9.98
CA PRO A 132 -13.45 -7.78 -11.07
C PRO A 132 -12.42 -6.67 -11.16
N VAL A 133 -12.01 -6.33 -12.39
CA VAL A 133 -11.05 -5.26 -12.67
C VAL A 133 -11.62 -4.26 -13.66
N SER A 134 -11.13 -3.02 -13.57
CA SER A 134 -11.39 -1.94 -14.52
C SER A 134 -10.08 -1.52 -15.19
N ILE A 135 -10.10 -1.40 -16.51
CA ILE A 135 -8.93 -1.13 -17.33
C ILE A 135 -9.08 0.22 -18.02
N GLY A 136 -8.03 1.02 -18.00
CA GLY A 136 -7.98 2.28 -18.74
C GLY A 136 -6.73 2.33 -19.59
N PHE A 137 -6.87 2.69 -20.88
CA PHE A 137 -5.76 2.95 -21.78
C PHE A 137 -5.75 4.41 -22.22
N ALA A 138 -4.57 5.03 -22.24
CA ALA A 138 -4.39 6.41 -22.65
C ALA A 138 -2.92 6.69 -22.99
N PRO A 139 -2.58 7.85 -23.57
CA PRO A 139 -1.19 8.22 -23.87
C PRO A 139 -0.29 8.36 -22.63
N SER A 140 -0.83 8.68 -21.44
CA SER A 140 -0.08 8.89 -20.21
C SER A 140 -0.66 8.11 -19.02
N LYS A 141 0.14 7.90 -17.97
CA LYS A 141 -0.31 7.22 -16.74
C LYS A 141 -1.50 7.92 -16.08
N THR A 142 -1.48 9.26 -15.97
CA THR A 142 -2.57 10.05 -15.39
C THR A 142 -3.88 9.91 -16.18
N LEU A 143 -3.83 9.96 -17.49
CA LEU A 143 -5.01 9.73 -18.34
C LEU A 143 -5.47 8.28 -18.31
N ALA A 144 -4.57 7.30 -18.23
CA ALA A 144 -4.94 5.88 -18.08
C ALA A 144 -5.71 5.64 -16.77
N LYS A 145 -5.29 6.25 -15.66
CA LYS A 145 -6.04 6.21 -14.39
C LYS A 145 -7.41 6.89 -14.50
N MET A 146 -7.50 7.99 -15.24
CA MET A 146 -8.79 8.63 -15.51
C MET A 146 -9.70 7.71 -16.32
N ALA A 147 -9.19 7.08 -17.37
CA ALA A 147 -9.91 6.12 -18.19
C ALA A 147 -10.41 4.92 -17.37
N SER A 148 -9.56 4.36 -16.49
CA SER A 148 -9.97 3.27 -15.58
C SER A 148 -11.12 3.68 -14.65
N LYS A 149 -11.10 4.91 -14.11
CA LYS A 149 -12.24 5.42 -13.30
C LYS A 149 -13.53 5.52 -14.12
N PHE A 150 -13.45 5.91 -15.39
CA PHE A 150 -14.63 5.88 -16.27
C PHE A 150 -15.11 4.46 -16.54
N ALA A 151 -14.19 3.52 -16.82
CA ALA A 151 -14.53 2.11 -16.97
C ALA A 151 -15.24 1.53 -15.75
N LYS A 152 -14.82 1.94 -14.54
CA LYS A 152 -15.41 1.55 -13.26
C LYS A 152 -16.78 2.17 -13.00
N LYS A 153 -16.96 3.43 -13.42
CA LYS A 153 -18.18 4.20 -13.14
C LYS A 153 -19.32 3.90 -14.11
N TYR A 154 -19.02 3.66 -15.38
CA TYR A 154 -20.01 3.53 -16.44
C TYR A 154 -20.01 2.14 -17.05
N ALA A 155 -21.09 1.40 -16.82
CA ALA A 155 -21.27 0.01 -17.31
C ALA A 155 -21.13 -0.15 -18.83
N GLY A 156 -21.44 0.91 -19.61
CA GLY A 156 -21.30 0.92 -21.06
C GLY A 156 -19.88 0.64 -21.56
N TYR A 157 -18.85 0.90 -20.77
CA TYR A 157 -17.46 0.57 -21.09
C TYR A 157 -17.13 -0.92 -20.91
N LYS A 158 -18.00 -1.71 -20.29
CA LYS A 158 -17.81 -3.16 -20.09
C LYS A 158 -16.45 -3.52 -19.44
N GLY A 159 -15.97 -2.66 -18.52
CA GLY A 159 -14.73 -2.85 -17.79
C GLY A 159 -13.46 -2.28 -18.46
N CYS A 160 -13.55 -1.69 -19.67
CA CYS A 160 -12.41 -1.05 -20.31
C CYS A 160 -12.78 0.26 -20.99
N CYS A 161 -12.00 1.33 -20.77
CA CYS A 161 -12.14 2.63 -21.42
C CYS A 161 -10.82 3.01 -22.08
N VAL A 162 -10.88 3.54 -23.31
CA VAL A 162 -9.72 3.97 -24.10
C VAL A 162 -9.85 5.44 -24.44
N ILE A 163 -8.82 6.23 -24.10
CA ILE A 163 -8.65 7.64 -24.47
C ILE A 163 -7.49 7.69 -25.45
N ASP A 164 -7.76 7.57 -26.75
CA ASP A 164 -6.79 7.39 -27.83
C ASP A 164 -6.69 8.61 -28.77
N ASN A 165 -7.54 9.62 -28.60
CA ASN A 165 -7.55 10.81 -29.40
C ASN A 165 -7.92 12.06 -28.60
N ASP A 166 -7.74 13.23 -29.22
CA ASP A 166 -7.94 14.53 -28.58
C ASP A 166 -9.38 14.78 -28.18
N GLU A 167 -10.35 14.37 -29.02
CA GLU A 167 -11.78 14.53 -28.72
C GLU A 167 -12.18 13.78 -27.44
N LYS A 168 -11.78 12.51 -27.33
CA LYS A 168 -12.02 11.71 -26.13
C LYS A 168 -11.30 12.28 -24.92
N ARG A 169 -10.07 12.78 -25.10
CA ARG A 169 -9.30 13.42 -24.02
C ARG A 169 -10.00 14.67 -23.52
N GLU A 170 -10.39 15.60 -24.38
CA GLU A 170 -11.09 16.84 -24.00
C GLU A 170 -12.41 16.54 -23.30
N LYS A 171 -13.19 15.61 -23.83
CA LYS A 171 -14.41 15.14 -23.19
C LYS A 171 -14.16 14.55 -21.79
N ALA A 172 -13.14 13.70 -21.66
CA ALA A 172 -12.76 13.10 -20.39
C ALA A 172 -12.34 14.17 -19.38
N LEU A 173 -11.49 15.11 -19.76
CA LEU A 173 -11.03 16.23 -18.92
C LEU A 173 -12.19 17.11 -18.44
N SER A 174 -13.17 17.40 -19.30
CA SER A 174 -14.32 18.23 -18.97
C SER A 174 -15.26 17.59 -17.94
N LEU A 175 -15.35 16.26 -17.94
CA LEU A 175 -16.23 15.49 -17.04
C LEU A 175 -15.54 15.07 -15.73
N PHE A 176 -14.21 15.19 -15.63
CA PHE A 176 -13.45 14.64 -14.52
C PHE A 176 -13.17 15.70 -13.46
N PRO A 177 -13.66 15.50 -12.20
CA PRO A 177 -13.41 16.44 -11.10
C PRO A 177 -11.90 16.55 -10.82
N ILE A 178 -11.41 17.78 -10.62
CA ILE A 178 -9.99 18.04 -10.38
C ILE A 178 -9.46 17.32 -9.12
N GLN A 179 -10.28 17.18 -8.09
CA GLN A 179 -9.92 16.51 -6.85
C GLN A 179 -9.71 14.99 -7.01
N ASP A 180 -10.19 14.43 -8.12
CA ASP A 180 -10.08 13.02 -8.44
C ASP A 180 -8.88 12.69 -9.34
N VAL A 181 -8.20 13.71 -9.85
CA VAL A 181 -7.01 13.56 -10.71
C VAL A 181 -5.84 12.98 -9.91
N TRP A 182 -5.22 11.95 -10.46
CA TRP A 182 -4.01 11.35 -9.88
C TRP A 182 -2.91 12.40 -9.78
N GLY A 183 -2.22 12.48 -8.63
CA GLY A 183 -1.27 13.54 -8.31
C GLY A 183 -1.89 14.78 -7.65
N ILE A 184 -3.22 14.98 -7.72
CA ILE A 184 -3.91 16.06 -7.04
C ILE A 184 -4.46 15.56 -5.69
N GLY A 185 -3.67 15.70 -4.62
CA GLY A 185 -4.10 15.39 -3.27
C GLY A 185 -5.02 16.46 -2.67
N ARG A 186 -5.61 16.19 -1.49
CA ARG A 186 -6.57 17.07 -0.82
C ARG A 186 -6.09 18.53 -0.72
N ARG A 187 -4.81 18.77 -0.40
CA ARG A 187 -4.26 20.15 -0.28
C ARG A 187 -4.27 20.88 -1.62
N TYR A 188 -3.80 20.22 -2.68
CA TYR A 188 -3.81 20.80 -4.03
C TYR A 188 -5.23 20.98 -4.55
N GLY A 189 -6.09 19.98 -4.36
CA GLY A 189 -7.50 20.07 -4.73
C GLY A 189 -8.24 21.24 -4.08
N ASN A 190 -8.02 21.47 -2.79
CA ASN A 190 -8.61 22.61 -2.09
C ASN A 190 -8.08 23.95 -2.62
N ARG A 191 -6.76 24.06 -2.89
CA ARG A 191 -6.17 25.29 -3.48
C ARG A 191 -6.73 25.58 -4.87
N LEU A 192 -6.90 24.55 -5.70
CA LEU A 192 -7.48 24.66 -7.03
C LEU A 192 -8.96 25.06 -6.96
N ALA A 193 -9.72 24.43 -6.06
CA ALA A 193 -11.14 24.77 -5.85
C ALA A 193 -11.34 26.23 -5.41
N CYS A 194 -10.50 26.77 -4.52
CA CYS A 194 -10.52 28.19 -4.13
C CYS A 194 -10.26 29.15 -5.31
N ARG A 195 -9.63 28.67 -6.39
CA ARG A 195 -9.39 29.44 -7.63
C ARG A 195 -10.40 29.16 -8.74
N GLY A 196 -11.50 28.48 -8.41
CA GLY A 196 -12.58 28.18 -9.35
C GLY A 196 -12.31 27.01 -10.31
N VAL A 197 -11.19 26.28 -10.13
CA VAL A 197 -10.85 25.08 -10.92
C VAL A 197 -11.68 23.90 -10.42
N LYS A 198 -12.64 23.45 -11.21
CA LYS A 198 -13.55 22.35 -10.85
C LYS A 198 -13.21 21.05 -11.57
N THR A 199 -12.74 21.14 -12.79
CA THR A 199 -12.46 20.01 -13.68
C THR A 199 -11.00 19.92 -14.05
N ALA A 200 -10.58 18.76 -14.56
CA ALA A 200 -9.26 18.59 -15.13
C ALA A 200 -9.04 19.52 -16.35
N ALA A 201 -10.11 19.80 -17.14
CA ALA A 201 -10.05 20.73 -18.26
C ALA A 201 -9.72 22.17 -17.80
N ASP A 202 -10.29 22.62 -16.68
CA ASP A 202 -10.00 23.96 -16.14
C ASP A 202 -8.51 24.06 -15.75
N PHE A 203 -7.95 23.01 -15.19
CA PHE A 203 -6.53 22.97 -14.80
C PHE A 203 -5.59 22.99 -16.01
N VAL A 204 -5.88 22.22 -17.05
CA VAL A 204 -5.06 22.16 -18.28
C VAL A 204 -5.03 23.49 -19.03
N ARG A 205 -6.03 24.37 -18.87
CA ARG A 205 -6.07 25.72 -19.45
C ARG A 205 -5.07 26.69 -18.84
N TRP A 206 -4.54 26.39 -17.65
CA TRP A 206 -3.52 27.22 -17.04
C TRP A 206 -2.22 27.18 -17.83
N ASP A 207 -1.46 28.26 -17.80
CA ASP A 207 -0.12 28.31 -18.40
C ASP A 207 0.90 27.57 -17.51
N GLU A 208 1.96 27.09 -18.13
CA GLU A 208 3.00 26.30 -17.47
C GLU A 208 3.67 27.06 -16.32
N LYS A 209 3.94 28.37 -16.51
CA LYS A 209 4.63 29.19 -15.49
C LYS A 209 3.78 29.29 -14.24
N HIS A 210 2.47 29.46 -14.40
CA HIS A 210 1.54 29.51 -13.28
C HIS A 210 1.45 28.17 -12.54
N VAL A 211 1.34 27.06 -13.26
CA VAL A 211 1.33 25.70 -12.65
C VAL A 211 2.63 25.46 -11.89
N ARG A 212 3.78 25.82 -12.48
CA ARG A 212 5.11 25.63 -11.89
C ARG A 212 5.27 26.44 -10.60
N SER A 213 4.83 27.69 -10.58
CA SER A 213 4.92 28.55 -9.41
C SER A 213 4.05 28.07 -8.24
N GLU A 214 2.88 27.48 -8.54
CA GLU A 214 1.90 27.08 -7.54
C GLU A 214 2.10 25.66 -7.00
N PHE A 215 2.52 24.73 -7.85
CA PHE A 215 2.55 23.30 -7.54
C PHE A 215 3.93 22.65 -7.77
N GLY A 216 4.90 23.39 -8.28
CA GLY A 216 6.26 22.91 -8.55
C GLY A 216 6.28 21.80 -9.62
N LEU A 217 7.33 20.99 -9.58
CA LEU A 217 7.54 19.90 -10.56
C LEU A 217 6.40 18.85 -10.54
N PRO A 218 5.89 18.39 -9.38
CA PRO A 218 4.78 17.41 -9.40
C PRO A 218 3.52 17.94 -10.10
N GLY A 219 3.22 19.24 -9.96
CA GLY A 219 2.10 19.86 -10.66
C GLY A 219 2.30 19.91 -12.17
N ILE A 220 3.52 20.21 -12.61
CA ILE A 220 3.89 20.21 -14.03
C ILE A 220 3.76 18.82 -14.63
N VAL A 221 4.24 17.78 -13.96
CA VAL A 221 4.12 16.39 -14.42
C VAL A 221 2.64 16.04 -14.64
N THR A 222 1.79 16.26 -13.64
CA THR A 222 0.35 15.99 -13.75
C THR A 222 -0.29 16.80 -14.90
N TRP A 223 0.02 18.09 -15.02
CA TRP A 223 -0.52 18.97 -16.05
C TRP A 223 -0.10 18.53 -17.46
N THR A 224 1.16 18.15 -17.65
CA THR A 224 1.71 17.70 -18.95
C THR A 224 1.09 16.35 -19.35
N GLU A 225 0.96 15.43 -18.38
CA GLU A 225 0.31 14.14 -18.63
C GLU A 225 -1.18 14.26 -18.98
N LEU A 226 -1.90 15.20 -18.39
CA LEU A 226 -3.30 15.49 -18.77
C LEU A 226 -3.41 16.03 -20.20
N LYS A 227 -2.37 16.65 -20.74
CA LYS A 227 -2.29 17.03 -22.16
C LYS A 227 -2.00 15.86 -23.11
N GLY A 228 -1.78 14.67 -22.58
CA GLY A 228 -1.46 13.47 -23.36
C GLY A 228 0.03 13.28 -23.64
N ILE A 229 0.91 14.06 -23.01
CA ILE A 229 2.36 13.94 -23.14
C ILE A 229 2.87 13.09 -21.96
N PRO A 230 3.42 11.88 -22.20
CA PRO A 230 3.91 11.01 -21.13
C PRO A 230 5.14 11.61 -20.46
N CYS A 231 5.10 11.73 -19.13
CA CYS A 231 6.22 12.17 -18.31
C CYS A 231 6.78 11.04 -17.44
N GLU A 232 5.93 10.07 -17.08
CA GLU A 232 6.30 8.93 -16.26
C GLU A 232 6.27 7.65 -17.11
N TYR A 233 7.37 6.89 -17.04
CA TYR A 233 7.51 5.60 -17.72
C TYR A 233 7.33 4.46 -16.70
N LEU A 234 7.27 3.20 -17.19
CA LEU A 234 7.22 2.04 -16.31
C LEU A 234 8.52 1.92 -15.51
N GLU A 235 8.40 1.85 -14.18
CA GLU A 235 9.50 1.54 -13.29
C GLU A 235 9.56 0.02 -13.09
N MET A 236 10.52 -0.63 -13.74
CA MET A 236 10.71 -2.08 -13.65
C MET A 236 11.61 -2.39 -12.44
N ASP A 237 11.13 -3.22 -11.51
CA ASP A 237 11.87 -3.81 -10.38
C ASP A 237 12.82 -2.85 -9.63
N VAL A 238 12.30 -1.73 -9.18
CA VAL A 238 13.08 -0.76 -8.40
C VAL A 238 13.18 -1.21 -6.94
N ASN A 239 14.39 -1.43 -6.46
CA ASN A 239 14.66 -1.65 -5.04
C ASN A 239 14.18 -0.46 -4.20
N ARG A 240 13.59 -0.74 -3.06
CA ARG A 240 13.09 0.30 -2.15
C ARG A 240 14.24 1.15 -1.63
N LYS A 241 14.09 2.47 -1.73
CA LYS A 241 15.04 3.45 -1.16
C LYS A 241 14.91 3.60 0.35
N THR A 242 13.74 3.26 0.90
CA THR A 242 13.46 3.26 2.33
C THR A 242 12.54 2.10 2.70
N ILE A 243 12.73 1.54 3.89
CA ILE A 243 11.88 0.48 4.44
C ILE A 243 11.41 0.90 5.82
N THR A 244 10.09 0.93 6.03
CA THR A 244 9.50 1.31 7.31
C THR A 244 8.61 0.20 7.85
N ASN A 245 8.84 -0.18 9.11
CA ASN A 245 7.92 -1.01 9.86
C ASN A 245 7.40 -0.24 11.08
N SER A 246 6.09 -0.10 11.18
CA SER A 246 5.45 0.63 12.26
C SER A 246 4.06 0.09 12.56
N ARG A 247 3.59 0.28 13.78
CA ARG A 247 2.24 -0.11 14.18
C ARG A 247 1.65 0.86 15.21
N SER A 248 0.35 1.11 15.08
CA SER A 248 -0.43 1.69 16.18
C SER A 248 -0.83 0.60 17.17
N PHE A 249 -0.76 0.89 18.45
CA PHE A 249 -1.05 -0.05 19.52
C PHE A 249 -2.56 -0.06 19.84
N LYS A 250 -3.11 -1.20 20.29
CA LYS A 250 -4.49 -1.27 20.81
C LYS A 250 -4.63 -0.36 22.03
N ASN A 251 -3.80 -0.58 23.04
CA ASN A 251 -3.67 0.25 24.21
C ASN A 251 -2.39 1.08 24.10
N ALA A 252 -2.41 2.30 24.58
CA ALA A 252 -1.20 3.12 24.65
C ALA A 252 -0.19 2.52 25.63
N ILE A 253 1.10 2.74 25.36
CA ILE A 253 2.22 2.22 26.15
C ILE A 253 2.96 3.40 26.75
N SER A 254 3.22 3.35 28.07
CA SER A 254 3.93 4.42 28.80
C SER A 254 5.30 3.97 29.32
N ASP A 255 5.60 2.67 29.24
CA ASP A 255 6.84 2.09 29.74
C ASP A 255 7.85 1.84 28.61
N LEU A 256 9.10 2.20 28.86
CA LEU A 256 10.22 2.01 27.94
C LEU A 256 10.52 0.52 27.72
N GLU A 257 10.51 -0.27 28.79
CA GLU A 257 10.81 -1.69 28.71
C GLU A 257 9.73 -2.46 27.91
N GLU A 258 8.50 -1.96 27.89
CA GLU A 258 7.47 -2.48 27.00
C GLU A 258 7.64 -2.06 25.54
N LEU A 259 8.23 -0.89 25.25
CA LEU A 259 8.47 -0.41 23.89
C LEU A 259 9.68 -1.08 23.24
N LYS A 260 10.73 -1.41 24.01
CA LYS A 260 11.97 -2.02 23.49
C LYS A 260 11.74 -3.28 22.66
N PRO A 261 11.02 -4.29 23.12
CA PRO A 261 10.75 -5.49 22.32
C PRO A 261 10.00 -5.20 21.02
N ILE A 262 9.09 -4.25 21.04
CA ILE A 262 8.29 -3.88 19.86
C ILE A 262 9.15 -3.18 18.81
N VAL A 263 9.99 -2.26 19.24
CA VAL A 263 10.94 -1.56 18.34
C VAL A 263 11.97 -2.53 17.80
N ALA A 264 12.44 -3.48 18.61
CA ALA A 264 13.34 -4.55 18.18
C ALA A 264 12.68 -5.44 17.11
N ASP A 265 11.40 -5.79 17.23
CA ASP A 265 10.65 -6.53 16.21
C ASP A 265 10.55 -5.74 14.90
N PHE A 266 10.26 -4.44 14.96
CA PHE A 266 10.21 -3.59 13.76
C PHE A 266 11.58 -3.49 13.08
N ALA A 267 12.65 -3.35 13.85
CA ALA A 267 14.02 -3.31 13.36
C ALA A 267 14.41 -4.65 12.69
N ALA A 268 14.07 -5.78 13.30
CA ALA A 268 14.31 -7.11 12.73
C ALA A 268 13.57 -7.34 11.41
N LEU A 269 12.30 -6.86 11.31
CA LEU A 269 11.53 -6.89 10.06
C LEU A 269 12.14 -6.00 8.97
N CYS A 270 12.67 -4.82 9.33
CA CYS A 270 13.40 -3.96 8.39
C CYS A 270 14.67 -4.67 7.87
N ALA A 271 15.46 -5.27 8.77
CA ALA A 271 16.65 -6.04 8.42
C ALA A 271 16.33 -7.21 7.47
N GLN A 272 15.26 -7.95 7.73
CA GLN A 272 14.82 -9.04 6.84
C GLN A 272 14.43 -8.53 5.45
N GLN A 273 13.73 -7.39 5.37
CA GLN A 273 13.34 -6.80 4.09
C GLN A 273 14.54 -6.25 3.31
N LEU A 274 15.54 -5.68 4.00
CA LEU A 274 16.82 -5.29 3.38
C LEU A 274 17.50 -6.47 2.72
N ARG A 275 17.66 -7.60 3.44
CA ARG A 275 18.31 -8.80 2.90
C ARG A 275 17.53 -9.38 1.71
N LYS A 276 16.20 -9.32 1.69
CA LYS A 276 15.40 -9.79 0.55
C LYS A 276 15.65 -9.02 -0.74
N GLN A 277 16.06 -7.77 -0.66
CA GLN A 277 16.45 -6.96 -1.83
C GLN A 277 17.97 -6.84 -2.00
N HIS A 278 18.77 -7.68 -1.28
CA HIS A 278 20.23 -7.64 -1.29
C HIS A 278 20.80 -6.25 -0.97
N GLY A 279 20.14 -5.53 -0.04
CA GLY A 279 20.51 -4.18 0.38
C GLY A 279 21.08 -4.14 1.78
N ALA A 280 21.85 -3.09 2.07
CA ALA A 280 22.35 -2.70 3.38
C ALA A 280 22.04 -1.21 3.62
N ALA A 281 21.76 -0.81 4.87
CA ALA A 281 21.42 0.56 5.21
C ALA A 281 22.39 1.16 6.23
N THR A 282 22.58 2.48 6.18
CA THR A 282 23.36 3.23 7.19
C THR A 282 22.48 4.00 8.16
N ASP A 283 21.29 4.43 7.76
CA ASP A 283 20.47 5.32 8.57
C ASP A 283 19.29 4.59 9.17
N ILE A 284 19.19 4.58 10.49
CA ILE A 284 18.15 3.92 11.27
C ILE A 284 17.38 5.00 12.03
N CYS A 285 16.17 5.30 11.56
CA CYS A 285 15.28 6.26 12.19
C CYS A 285 14.24 5.55 13.05
N VAL A 286 14.14 5.92 14.31
CA VAL A 286 13.09 5.46 15.23
C VAL A 286 12.16 6.60 15.55
N PHE A 287 10.85 6.34 15.59
CA PHE A 287 9.87 7.34 15.99
C PHE A 287 8.81 6.76 16.93
N ILE A 288 8.36 7.60 17.83
CA ILE A 288 7.24 7.33 18.75
C ILE A 288 6.30 8.52 18.76
N ARG A 289 5.00 8.27 18.95
CA ARG A 289 4.00 9.33 19.08
C ARG A 289 2.79 8.90 19.91
N THR A 290 2.19 9.87 20.60
CA THR A 290 0.90 9.76 21.27
C THR A 290 -0.27 9.72 20.28
N ASN A 291 -1.50 9.64 20.76
CA ASN A 291 -2.69 9.67 19.93
C ASN A 291 -3.13 11.13 19.65
N PRO A 292 -2.98 11.66 18.43
CA PRO A 292 -3.33 13.04 18.11
C PRO A 292 -4.84 13.34 18.18
N HIS A 293 -5.69 12.30 18.30
CA HIS A 293 -7.14 12.46 18.44
C HIS A 293 -7.63 12.53 19.89
N GLN A 294 -6.72 12.43 20.85
CA GLN A 294 -6.99 12.58 22.29
C GLN A 294 -6.37 13.89 22.78
N GLU A 295 -6.97 15.02 22.39
CA GLU A 295 -6.44 16.37 22.64
C GLU A 295 -6.33 16.69 24.13
N GLU A 296 -7.14 16.06 24.97
CA GLU A 296 -7.12 16.22 26.45
C GLU A 296 -5.87 15.60 27.12
N GLN A 297 -5.15 14.72 26.40
CA GLN A 297 -3.95 14.09 26.92
C GLN A 297 -2.68 14.82 26.46
N PRO A 298 -1.61 14.79 27.26
CA PRO A 298 -0.33 15.36 26.85
C PRO A 298 0.15 14.78 25.52
N GLN A 299 0.45 15.65 24.56
CA GLN A 299 0.85 15.26 23.22
C GLN A 299 2.38 15.27 23.06
N TYR A 300 2.91 14.21 22.48
CA TYR A 300 4.33 14.09 22.17
C TYR A 300 4.53 13.25 20.89
N ALA A 301 5.39 13.77 20.01
CA ALA A 301 5.85 13.05 18.83
C ALA A 301 7.32 13.41 18.59
N ASN A 302 8.17 12.40 18.49
CA ASN A 302 9.58 12.61 18.23
C ASN A 302 10.18 11.47 17.43
N SER A 303 11.33 11.73 16.80
CA SER A 303 12.13 10.76 16.07
C SER A 303 13.63 11.00 16.28
N ALA A 304 14.41 9.93 16.30
CA ALA A 304 15.86 9.98 16.28
C ALA A 304 16.41 9.20 15.09
N ASN A 305 17.41 9.75 14.44
CA ASN A 305 18.16 9.06 13.39
C ASN A 305 19.54 8.67 13.93
N VAL A 306 19.83 7.37 13.91
CA VAL A 306 21.14 6.80 14.29
C VAL A 306 21.83 6.36 13.02
N ARG A 307 22.97 6.97 12.72
CA ARG A 307 23.80 6.61 11.58
C ARG A 307 24.83 5.57 11.99
N LEU A 308 24.95 4.53 11.17
CA LEU A 308 25.97 3.50 11.30
C LEU A 308 27.18 3.84 10.41
N ASP A 309 28.37 3.51 10.87
CA ASP A 309 29.61 3.78 10.13
C ASP A 309 29.77 2.89 8.90
N VAL A 310 29.24 1.66 8.95
CA VAL A 310 29.24 0.70 7.87
C VAL A 310 27.80 0.33 7.51
N PRO A 311 27.44 0.32 6.21
CA PRO A 311 26.14 -0.17 5.78
C PRO A 311 25.93 -1.62 6.21
N THR A 312 24.79 -1.94 6.81
CA THR A 312 24.53 -3.29 7.32
C THR A 312 23.10 -3.76 7.04
N SER A 313 22.93 -5.07 6.95
CA SER A 313 21.64 -5.76 7.01
C SER A 313 21.53 -6.70 8.21
N ASP A 314 22.53 -6.66 9.11
CA ASP A 314 22.52 -7.45 10.34
C ASP A 314 21.46 -6.96 11.30
N LEU A 315 20.60 -7.91 11.72
CA LEU A 315 19.48 -7.58 12.59
C LEU A 315 19.93 -7.09 13.96
N ARG A 316 21.08 -7.52 14.48
CA ARG A 316 21.59 -7.11 15.81
C ARG A 316 22.09 -5.68 15.79
N GLU A 317 22.80 -5.28 14.75
CA GLU A 317 23.29 -3.91 14.55
C GLU A 317 22.11 -2.94 14.38
N ILE A 318 21.12 -3.32 13.53
CA ILE A 318 19.93 -2.49 13.30
C ILE A 318 19.07 -2.41 14.55
N ILE A 319 18.86 -3.50 15.30
CA ILE A 319 18.15 -3.49 16.59
C ILE A 319 18.89 -2.59 17.59
N GLY A 320 20.21 -2.75 17.73
CA GLY A 320 21.02 -1.94 18.66
C GLY A 320 20.91 -0.44 18.35
N ALA A 321 21.00 -0.07 17.07
CA ALA A 321 20.82 1.32 16.64
C ALA A 321 19.40 1.84 16.94
N ALA A 322 18.38 1.02 16.65
CA ALA A 322 16.99 1.37 16.92
C ALA A 322 16.72 1.58 18.42
N LEU A 323 17.28 0.74 19.28
CA LEU A 323 17.11 0.88 20.73
C LEU A 323 17.82 2.13 21.27
N ARG A 324 19.05 2.43 20.81
CA ARG A 324 19.71 3.71 21.17
C ARG A 324 18.86 4.92 20.75
N GLY A 325 18.31 4.88 19.53
CA GLY A 325 17.40 5.95 19.06
C GLY A 325 16.14 6.05 19.92
N LEU A 326 15.54 4.92 20.33
CA LEU A 326 14.38 4.92 21.21
C LEU A 326 14.67 5.55 22.55
N GLU A 327 15.79 5.18 23.19
CA GLU A 327 16.22 5.72 24.48
C GLU A 327 16.43 7.24 24.43
N CYS A 328 16.96 7.78 23.33
CA CYS A 328 17.13 9.21 23.15
C CYS A 328 15.81 9.99 23.10
N ILE A 329 14.74 9.41 22.52
CA ILE A 329 13.47 10.12 22.33
C ILE A 329 12.40 9.76 23.34
N PHE A 330 12.59 8.71 24.11
CA PHE A 330 11.61 8.32 25.12
C PHE A 330 11.49 9.38 26.23
N ARG A 331 10.27 9.69 26.62
CA ARG A 331 9.95 10.51 27.77
C ARG A 331 8.92 9.80 28.63
N PRO A 332 9.13 9.72 29.96
CA PRO A 332 8.14 9.18 30.88
C PRO A 332 6.87 10.05 30.89
N ASN A 333 5.78 9.48 31.37
CA ASN A 333 4.47 10.14 31.52
C ASN A 333 3.73 10.48 30.22
N TYR A 334 4.14 9.91 29.07
CA TYR A 334 3.39 9.99 27.83
C TYR A 334 2.80 8.62 27.47
N ALA A 335 1.57 8.64 26.93
CA ALA A 335 0.86 7.44 26.48
C ALA A 335 1.08 7.24 24.97
N TYR A 336 2.12 6.49 24.59
CA TYR A 336 2.50 6.26 23.20
C TYR A 336 1.50 5.36 22.47
N LYS A 337 0.94 5.85 21.40
CA LYS A 337 -0.05 5.14 20.56
C LYS A 337 0.57 4.50 19.33
N LYS A 338 1.72 4.96 18.87
CA LYS A 338 2.41 4.43 17.69
C LYS A 338 3.92 4.49 17.87
N ALA A 339 4.61 3.43 17.42
CA ALA A 339 6.04 3.40 17.22
C ALA A 339 6.39 2.83 15.84
N GLY A 340 7.61 3.10 15.38
CA GLY A 340 8.12 2.52 14.15
C GLY A 340 9.61 2.71 13.97
N VAL A 341 10.17 1.89 13.06
CA VAL A 341 11.56 1.95 12.60
C VAL A 341 11.56 2.12 11.10
N THR A 342 12.38 3.04 10.62
CA THR A 342 12.65 3.27 9.20
C THR A 342 14.13 3.08 8.95
N VAL A 343 14.49 2.29 7.96
CA VAL A 343 15.85 2.19 7.44
C VAL A 343 15.93 2.91 6.10
N SER A 344 16.97 3.70 5.89
CA SER A 344 17.17 4.52 4.70
C SER A 344 18.64 4.60 4.32
N ASN A 345 18.95 5.35 3.27
CA ASN A 345 20.27 5.36 2.68
C ASN A 345 20.75 3.93 2.35
N ILE A 346 19.91 3.24 1.55
CA ILE A 346 20.12 1.83 1.22
C ILE A 346 21.09 1.72 0.06
N VAL A 347 22.14 0.93 0.26
CA VAL A 347 23.12 0.54 -0.76
C VAL A 347 22.79 -0.88 -1.19
N ASN A 348 22.73 -1.13 -2.49
CA ASN A 348 22.50 -2.45 -3.07
C ASN A 348 23.82 -2.97 -3.70
N GLY A 349 24.05 -4.28 -3.60
CA GLY A 349 25.25 -4.92 -4.13
C GLY A 349 26.42 -4.94 -3.13
N CYS A 350 27.63 -4.64 -3.61
CA CYS A 350 28.83 -4.68 -2.79
C CYS A 350 28.81 -3.58 -1.71
N VAL A 351 28.83 -3.97 -0.45
CA VAL A 351 28.86 -3.04 0.68
C VAL A 351 30.30 -2.56 0.87
N PRO A 352 30.56 -1.23 0.89
CA PRO A 352 31.88 -0.71 1.20
C PRO A 352 32.33 -1.17 2.60
N GLY A 353 33.48 -1.81 2.69
CA GLY A 353 34.10 -2.14 3.97
C GLY A 353 34.73 -0.90 4.62
N SER A 354 34.91 -0.97 5.93
CA SER A 354 35.70 0.02 6.68
C SER A 354 36.94 -0.65 7.25
N LEU A 355 38.07 0.04 7.20
CA LEU A 355 39.32 -0.43 7.81
C LEU A 355 39.21 -0.54 9.35
N PHE A 356 38.23 0.12 9.93
CA PHE A 356 37.96 0.14 11.37
C PHE A 356 36.81 -0.79 11.77
N ASP A 357 36.31 -1.60 10.82
CA ASP A 357 35.25 -2.55 11.12
C ASP A 357 35.84 -3.75 11.90
N SER A 358 35.41 -3.91 13.14
CA SER A 358 35.86 -5.01 14.01
C SER A 358 35.03 -6.28 13.86
N ILE A 359 34.02 -6.25 12.97
CA ILE A 359 33.06 -7.36 12.79
C ILE A 359 33.53 -8.26 11.65
N ASP A 360 33.58 -9.58 11.90
CA ASP A 360 33.78 -10.59 10.86
C ASP A 360 32.49 -10.67 10.00
N ARG A 361 32.47 -9.92 8.91
CA ARG A 361 31.33 -9.82 7.99
C ARG A 361 31.00 -11.14 7.29
N ASP A 362 31.99 -11.97 6.98
CA ASP A 362 31.77 -13.25 6.34
C ASP A 362 31.05 -14.24 7.27
N LYS A 363 31.47 -14.28 8.53
CA LYS A 363 30.79 -15.09 9.55
C LYS A 363 29.38 -14.59 9.82
N GLN A 364 29.21 -13.26 9.86
CA GLN A 364 27.91 -12.62 10.05
C GLN A 364 26.95 -12.96 8.91
N GLU A 365 27.40 -12.87 7.65
CA GLU A 365 26.58 -13.20 6.47
C GLU A 365 26.14 -14.68 6.47
N LYS A 366 27.04 -15.61 6.81
CA LYS A 366 26.71 -17.03 6.93
C LYS A 366 25.63 -17.28 8.00
N LEU A 367 25.75 -16.60 9.14
CA LEU A 367 24.75 -16.69 10.22
C LEU A 367 23.40 -16.17 9.76
N LEU A 368 23.35 -15.02 9.09
CA LEU A 368 22.10 -14.42 8.59
C LEU A 368 21.43 -15.27 7.52
N LYS A 369 22.20 -15.86 6.59
CA LYS A 369 21.67 -16.82 5.60
C LYS A 369 21.05 -18.05 6.27
N SER A 370 21.70 -18.58 7.31
CA SER A 370 21.15 -19.71 8.08
C SER A 370 19.86 -19.33 8.80
N LEU A 371 19.83 -18.16 9.42
CA LEU A 371 18.64 -17.61 10.10
C LEU A 371 17.48 -17.43 9.12
N ASP A 372 17.74 -16.83 7.95
CA ASP A 372 16.71 -16.61 6.93
C ASP A 372 16.18 -17.96 6.38
N SER A 373 17.03 -18.98 6.23
CA SER A 373 16.61 -20.33 5.84
C SER A 373 15.69 -20.98 6.91
N ILE A 374 16.01 -20.80 8.19
CA ILE A 374 15.15 -21.28 9.29
C ILE A 374 13.81 -20.55 9.26
N HIS A 375 13.82 -19.23 9.12
CA HIS A 375 12.60 -18.44 9.06
C HIS A 375 11.71 -18.80 7.86
N GLN A 376 12.31 -19.16 6.73
CA GLN A 376 11.56 -19.59 5.55
C GLN A 376 10.88 -20.95 5.75
N LYS A 377 11.56 -21.89 6.43
CA LYS A 377 11.05 -23.26 6.64
C LYS A 377 10.09 -23.36 7.85
N MET A 378 10.40 -22.67 8.93
CA MET A 378 9.74 -22.84 10.23
C MET A 378 8.92 -21.60 10.67
N GLY A 379 8.95 -20.53 9.89
CA GLY A 379 8.29 -19.26 10.21
C GLY A 379 9.20 -18.28 10.96
N LYS A 380 8.83 -17.00 10.87
CA LYS A 380 9.62 -15.87 11.38
C LYS A 380 9.82 -15.86 12.90
N ASP A 381 9.01 -16.59 13.63
CA ASP A 381 9.02 -16.64 15.10
C ASP A 381 9.88 -17.79 15.64
N ALA A 382 10.47 -18.65 14.77
CA ALA A 382 11.23 -19.82 15.14
C ALA A 382 12.55 -19.47 15.88
N VAL A 383 13.21 -18.39 15.46
CA VAL A 383 14.43 -17.87 16.10
C VAL A 383 14.33 -16.36 16.22
N LYS A 384 14.58 -15.82 17.41
CA LYS A 384 14.54 -14.38 17.69
C LYS A 384 15.75 -13.97 18.52
N VAL A 385 16.12 -12.70 18.44
CA VAL A 385 17.04 -12.08 19.40
C VAL A 385 16.32 -11.89 20.73
N ALA A 386 16.95 -12.19 21.84
CA ALA A 386 16.33 -12.18 23.18
C ALA A 386 15.55 -10.90 23.50
N ILE A 387 16.03 -9.74 23.06
CA ILE A 387 15.37 -8.44 23.29
C ILE A 387 13.99 -8.33 22.61
N GLN A 388 13.67 -9.14 21.59
CA GLN A 388 12.36 -9.16 20.95
C GLN A 388 11.27 -9.78 21.85
N GLY A 389 11.68 -10.54 22.88
CA GLY A 389 10.77 -11.18 23.85
C GLY A 389 9.88 -12.25 23.22
N GLU A 390 9.09 -12.89 24.06
CA GLU A 390 8.15 -13.96 23.65
C GLU A 390 6.74 -13.44 23.30
N SER A 391 6.38 -12.21 23.71
CA SER A 391 5.01 -11.75 23.61
C SER A 391 4.57 -11.52 22.16
N LYS A 392 3.74 -12.41 21.64
CA LYS A 392 2.91 -12.17 20.45
C LYS A 392 1.85 -11.15 20.83
N ARG A 393 2.14 -9.85 20.65
CA ARG A 393 1.08 -8.85 20.77
C ARG A 393 0.15 -8.99 19.57
N ALA A 394 -0.92 -9.76 19.76
CA ALA A 394 -1.95 -9.97 18.77
C ALA A 394 -2.56 -8.59 18.38
N ALA A 395 -2.64 -8.33 17.08
CA ALA A 395 -3.47 -7.23 16.60
C ALA A 395 -4.92 -7.51 17.01
N ASN A 396 -5.68 -6.47 17.35
CA ASN A 396 -7.11 -6.62 17.58
C ASN A 396 -7.78 -6.89 16.24
N ARG A 397 -8.16 -8.13 15.97
CA ARG A 397 -8.83 -8.60 14.75
C ARG A 397 -9.99 -9.48 15.12
N GLN A 398 -11.14 -8.88 15.31
CA GLN A 398 -12.34 -9.60 15.79
C GLN A 398 -13.12 -10.27 14.67
N TYR A 399 -12.93 -9.82 13.42
CA TYR A 399 -13.69 -10.22 12.23
C TYR A 399 -12.78 -10.85 11.17
N THR A 400 -11.72 -11.55 11.59
CA THR A 400 -10.76 -12.16 10.65
C THR A 400 -11.42 -13.32 9.91
N SER A 401 -11.36 -13.29 8.60
CA SER A 401 -11.71 -14.42 7.74
C SER A 401 -10.66 -15.53 7.84
N PRO A 402 -11.01 -16.80 7.52
CA PRO A 402 -10.04 -17.88 7.38
C PRO A 402 -8.94 -17.56 6.36
N ALA A 403 -7.80 -18.19 6.51
CA ALA A 403 -6.67 -18.03 5.59
C ALA A 403 -6.81 -18.94 4.37
N TYR A 404 -7.92 -18.89 3.69
CA TYR A 404 -8.41 -19.78 2.62
C TYR A 404 -7.36 -20.29 1.63
N THR A 405 -6.38 -19.44 1.25
CA THR A 405 -5.37 -19.77 0.23
C THR A 405 -3.96 -19.93 0.80
N THR A 406 -3.76 -19.58 2.05
CA THR A 406 -2.42 -19.52 2.68
C THR A 406 -2.26 -20.48 3.86
N ASN A 407 -3.35 -21.14 4.28
CA ASN A 407 -3.34 -22.18 5.30
C ASN A 407 -4.23 -23.35 4.83
N LEU A 408 -3.60 -24.49 4.53
CA LEU A 408 -4.31 -25.67 4.04
C LEU A 408 -5.34 -26.23 5.03
N ASN A 409 -5.17 -25.99 6.33
CA ASN A 409 -6.10 -26.43 7.37
C ASN A 409 -7.39 -25.57 7.43
N GLU A 410 -7.45 -24.46 6.71
CA GLU A 410 -8.57 -23.53 6.69
C GLU A 410 -9.25 -23.46 5.30
N ILE A 411 -9.03 -24.48 4.47
CA ILE A 411 -9.69 -24.60 3.16
C ILE A 411 -11.19 -24.85 3.39
N ILE A 412 -12.01 -24.26 2.50
CA ILE A 412 -13.47 -24.48 2.53
C ILE A 412 -13.77 -25.94 2.21
N GLU A 413 -14.43 -26.61 3.15
CA GLU A 413 -14.96 -27.94 2.93
C GLU A 413 -16.31 -27.86 2.18
N VAL A 414 -16.38 -28.48 1.02
CA VAL A 414 -17.62 -28.60 0.23
C VAL A 414 -18.23 -29.97 0.47
N LYS A 415 -19.44 -30.01 1.02
CA LYS A 415 -20.21 -31.26 1.12
C LYS A 415 -20.86 -31.53 -0.23
N ILE A 416 -20.58 -32.69 -0.80
CA ILE A 416 -21.30 -33.21 -1.96
C ILE A 416 -22.61 -33.78 -1.41
N LEU A 417 -23.74 -33.21 -1.80
CA LEU A 417 -25.09 -33.70 -1.51
C LEU A 417 -25.44 -34.84 -2.43
#